data_be2a5966314c8c153a6c0d70c095f271
#
_entry.id   be2a5966314c8c153a6c0d70c095f271
#
_cell.length_a   1.000
_cell.length_b   1.000
_cell.length_c   1.000
_cell.angle_alpha   90.00
_cell.angle_beta   90.00
_cell.angle_gamma   90.00
#
_symmetry.space_group_name_H-M   'P 1'
#
loop_
_entity.id
_entity.type
_entity.pdbx_description
1 polymer ?
#
loop_
_entity_poly.entity_id
_entity_poly.type
_entity_poly.pdbx_seq_one_letter_code
_entity_poly.pdbx_strand_id
1 'polypeptide(L)'
;MKRLLIILTLIVTLMPAYADDIAVYRLNVENFRELTVVDGVAIDYHCRPDSAGWAVFYTSPDKASQIMFENKAERLTVRSAADETPITGLPTIVLYSAILDKIENSGDSLVRVFKPAHVDDLKIKQIGNGKIEVFGLDADYVDAGITAGKGQLTLEGKAQKAKFKNVSTGPIDASKLLLDQANCFIFGTGNIDCHPSGQLRIYGAGSGKVYYHVKPGKISNRGIGVKAYPVEEKSKP
;
A
#
# COMPACT_ATOMS: atom_id res chain seq x y z
N MET A 1 9.92 17.98 30.03
CA MET A 1 8.83 17.59 29.15
C MET A 1 8.36 18.84 28.40
N LYS A 2 8.86 19.07 27.18
CA LYS A 2 8.45 20.21 26.34
C LYS A 2 7.29 19.74 25.47
N ARG A 3 6.10 20.26 25.73
CA ARG A 3 4.93 20.07 24.87
C ARG A 3 5.14 20.91 23.61
N LEU A 4 5.34 20.26 22.46
CA LEU A 4 5.42 20.93 21.17
C LEU A 4 4.01 21.37 20.78
N LEU A 5 3.77 22.67 20.86
CA LEU A 5 2.52 23.30 20.42
C LEU A 5 2.61 23.47 18.92
N ILE A 6 1.88 22.66 18.14
CA ILE A 6 1.76 22.84 16.69
C ILE A 6 0.86 24.04 16.43
N ILE A 7 1.44 25.13 15.95
CA ILE A 7 0.69 26.34 15.54
C ILE A 7 0.04 26.04 14.19
N LEU A 8 -1.29 25.89 14.21
CA LEU A 8 -2.13 25.75 13.03
C LEU A 8 -2.27 27.12 12.35
N THR A 9 -1.56 27.37 11.25
CA THR A 9 -1.74 28.59 10.46
C THR A 9 -2.93 28.37 9.51
N LEU A 10 -4.11 28.83 9.92
CA LEU A 10 -5.34 28.81 9.15
C LEU A 10 -5.35 30.00 8.16
N ILE A 11 -5.22 29.74 6.88
CA ILE A 11 -5.53 30.72 5.83
C ILE A 11 -6.98 30.51 5.40
N VAL A 12 -7.90 31.32 5.93
CA VAL A 12 -9.31 31.33 5.55
C VAL A 12 -9.50 32.34 4.43
N THR A 13 -9.83 31.89 3.22
CA THR A 13 -10.40 32.76 2.17
C THR A 13 -11.92 32.67 2.28
N LEU A 14 -12.55 33.74 2.73
CA LEU A 14 -14.01 33.88 2.84
C LEU A 14 -14.66 33.98 1.46
N MET A 15 -15.48 33.00 1.08
CA MET A 15 -16.52 33.11 0.06
C MET A 15 -17.87 32.76 0.67
N PRO A 16 -18.94 33.48 0.33
CA PRO A 16 -20.23 33.39 1.03
C PRO A 16 -21.12 32.23 0.53
N ALA A 17 -21.66 31.51 1.49
CA ALA A 17 -22.99 30.89 1.66
C ALA A 17 -23.44 29.68 0.82
N TYR A 18 -23.82 28.61 1.56
CA TYR A 18 -24.68 27.47 1.20
C TYR A 18 -24.05 26.39 0.28
N ALA A 19 -22.92 25.87 0.66
CA ALA A 19 -22.50 24.48 0.42
C ALA A 19 -21.78 24.02 1.68
N ASP A 20 -21.79 22.74 2.00
CA ASP A 20 -20.95 22.19 3.07
C ASP A 20 -19.55 22.84 2.95
N ASP A 21 -19.09 23.52 4.01
CA ASP A 21 -17.85 24.31 4.01
C ASP A 21 -16.64 23.39 3.79
N ILE A 22 -16.41 22.98 2.54
CA ILE A 22 -15.25 22.18 2.15
C ILE A 22 -14.04 23.11 2.08
N ALA A 23 -13.08 22.88 2.95
CA ALA A 23 -11.80 23.59 2.98
C ALA A 23 -10.66 22.71 2.48
N VAL A 24 -9.60 23.37 2.00
CA VAL A 24 -8.32 22.73 1.67
C VAL A 24 -7.47 22.72 2.93
N TYR A 25 -7.06 21.51 3.34
CA TYR A 25 -6.11 21.33 4.41
C TYR A 25 -4.74 20.97 3.84
N ARG A 26 -3.74 21.74 4.23
CA ARG A 26 -2.34 21.48 3.90
C ARG A 26 -1.54 21.47 5.20
N LEU A 27 -1.07 20.29 5.60
CA LEU A 27 -0.39 20.05 6.85
C LEU A 27 1.04 19.63 6.60
N ASN A 28 1.97 20.21 7.37
CA ASN A 28 3.34 19.71 7.39
C ASN A 28 3.39 18.55 8.40
N VAL A 29 3.56 17.33 7.88
CA VAL A 29 3.69 16.09 8.66
C VAL A 29 5.14 15.64 8.77
N GLU A 30 6.09 16.49 8.39
CA GLU A 30 7.52 16.20 8.24
C GLU A 30 7.79 15.08 7.22
N ASN A 31 9.04 15.00 6.72
CA ASN A 31 9.39 13.93 5.77
C ASN A 31 9.38 12.56 6.47
N PHE A 32 9.01 11.53 5.72
CA PHE A 32 8.92 10.16 6.23
C PHE A 32 9.38 9.16 5.18
N ARG A 33 9.77 7.97 5.64
CA ARG A 33 10.18 6.83 4.83
C ARG A 33 9.25 5.62 5.03
N GLU A 34 8.53 5.57 6.14
CA GLU A 34 7.56 4.52 6.43
C GLU A 34 6.16 5.13 6.55
N LEU A 35 5.17 4.50 5.95
CA LEU A 35 3.76 4.87 6.04
C LEU A 35 2.97 3.75 6.70
N THR A 36 2.27 4.07 7.77
CA THR A 36 1.30 3.20 8.42
C THR A 36 -0.08 3.85 8.35
N VAL A 37 -1.05 3.13 7.80
CA VAL A 37 -2.45 3.59 7.69
C VAL A 37 -3.33 2.68 8.54
N VAL A 38 -4.18 3.29 9.36
CA VAL A 38 -5.05 2.61 10.34
C VAL A 38 -6.47 3.16 10.20
N ASP A 39 -7.47 2.31 10.40
CA ASP A 39 -8.87 2.69 10.58
C ASP A 39 -9.54 3.50 9.45
N GLY A 40 -9.47 2.99 8.24
CA GLY A 40 -10.38 3.43 7.18
C GLY A 40 -10.02 4.75 6.48
N VAL A 41 -8.79 5.23 6.60
CA VAL A 41 -8.33 6.44 5.90
C VAL A 41 -7.77 6.06 4.53
N ALA A 42 -8.28 6.66 3.45
CA ALA A 42 -7.75 6.45 2.09
C ALA A 42 -6.55 7.36 1.82
N ILE A 43 -5.51 6.82 1.19
CA ILE A 43 -4.25 7.53 0.92
C ILE A 43 -3.89 7.45 -0.57
N ASP A 44 -3.47 8.58 -1.13
CA ASP A 44 -2.74 8.69 -2.40
C ASP A 44 -1.33 9.21 -2.11
N TYR A 45 -0.33 8.34 -2.26
CA TYR A 45 1.07 8.71 -2.05
C TYR A 45 1.76 9.06 -3.37
N HIS A 46 2.51 10.15 -3.35
CA HIS A 46 3.37 10.57 -4.46
C HIS A 46 4.80 10.84 -3.98
N CYS A 47 5.78 10.27 -4.69
CA CYS A 47 7.17 10.61 -4.48
C CYS A 47 7.46 12.00 -5.08
N ARG A 48 7.66 12.98 -4.22
CA ARG A 48 7.98 14.37 -4.56
C ARG A 48 8.94 14.99 -3.56
N PRO A 49 10.26 14.97 -3.83
CA PRO A 49 11.25 15.54 -2.89
C PRO A 49 11.00 17.02 -2.56
N ASP A 50 10.58 17.83 -3.56
CA ASP A 50 10.30 19.26 -3.38
C ASP A 50 9.06 19.55 -2.51
N SER A 51 8.21 18.56 -2.32
CA SER A 51 6.99 18.64 -1.51
C SER A 51 7.01 17.64 -0.36
N ALA A 52 8.17 17.06 -0.04
CA ALA A 52 8.29 16.05 0.99
C ALA A 52 7.80 16.57 2.35
N GLY A 53 7.06 15.73 3.07
CA GLY A 53 6.51 16.06 4.38
C GLY A 53 5.18 16.82 4.33
N TRP A 54 4.50 16.91 3.18
CA TRP A 54 3.18 17.51 3.09
C TRP A 54 2.07 16.48 2.98
N ALA A 55 0.97 16.76 3.70
CA ALA A 55 -0.34 16.11 3.55
C ALA A 55 -1.35 17.13 3.04
N VAL A 56 -2.11 16.77 2.00
CA VAL A 56 -3.13 17.65 1.39
C VAL A 56 -4.44 16.90 1.22
N PHE A 57 -5.55 17.51 1.66
CA PHE A 57 -6.89 16.93 1.49
C PHE A 57 -7.97 18.01 1.52
N TYR A 58 -9.17 17.65 1.04
CA TYR A 58 -10.33 18.52 0.93
C TYR A 58 -11.48 17.93 1.71
N THR A 59 -11.98 18.63 2.70
CA THR A 59 -13.10 18.12 3.52
C THR A 59 -13.72 19.23 4.38
N SER A 60 -14.82 18.92 5.06
CA SER A 60 -15.40 19.79 6.08
C SER A 60 -14.53 19.82 7.35
N PRO A 61 -14.60 20.89 8.16
CA PRO A 61 -13.86 21.00 9.42
C PRO A 61 -14.10 19.82 10.39
N ASP A 62 -15.35 19.34 10.47
CA ASP A 62 -15.73 18.22 11.33
C ASP A 62 -14.98 16.95 10.95
N LYS A 63 -14.88 16.63 9.66
CA LYS A 63 -14.14 15.46 9.17
C LYS A 63 -12.63 15.65 9.28
N ALA A 64 -12.15 16.88 9.07
CA ALA A 64 -10.72 17.18 9.23
C ALA A 64 -10.24 16.91 10.65
N SER A 65 -11.03 17.27 11.66
CA SER A 65 -10.71 17.04 13.08
C SER A 65 -10.63 15.57 13.48
N GLN A 66 -11.18 14.67 12.65
CA GLN A 66 -11.20 13.24 12.86
C GLN A 66 -10.00 12.51 12.26
N ILE A 67 -9.09 13.22 11.60
CA ILE A 67 -7.89 12.63 11.00
C ILE A 67 -6.68 12.99 11.85
N MET A 68 -5.94 11.98 12.26
CA MET A 68 -4.76 12.12 13.10
C MET A 68 -3.51 11.73 12.33
N PHE A 69 -2.48 12.56 12.46
CA PHE A 69 -1.14 12.33 11.90
C PHE A 69 -0.14 12.25 13.03
N GLU A 70 0.69 11.23 13.04
CA GLU A 70 1.79 11.09 13.97
C GLU A 70 3.05 10.67 13.18
N ASN A 71 4.07 11.55 13.16
CA ASN A 71 5.36 11.19 12.59
C ASN A 71 6.36 10.96 13.74
N LYS A 72 6.93 9.77 13.78
CA LYS A 72 7.90 9.37 14.78
C LYS A 72 9.02 8.57 14.14
N ALA A 73 10.23 9.07 14.19
CA ALA A 73 11.40 8.45 13.59
C ALA A 73 11.19 8.11 12.10
N GLU A 74 10.76 9.08 11.31
CA GLU A 74 10.45 8.96 9.88
C GLU A 74 9.33 7.95 9.53
N ARG A 75 8.54 7.54 10.52
CA ARG A 75 7.33 6.75 10.33
C ARG A 75 6.11 7.63 10.52
N LEU A 76 5.40 7.89 9.43
CA LEU A 76 4.13 8.58 9.46
C LEU A 76 3.01 7.56 9.68
N THR A 77 2.26 7.74 10.77
CA THR A 77 1.01 7.02 11.03
C THR A 77 -0.15 7.94 10.74
N VAL A 78 -1.08 7.50 9.89
CA VAL A 78 -2.34 8.19 9.60
C VAL A 78 -3.49 7.31 10.08
N ARG A 79 -4.36 7.88 10.91
CA ARG A 79 -5.51 7.14 11.46
C ARG A 79 -6.73 8.04 11.63
N SER A 80 -7.92 7.43 11.70
CA SER A 80 -9.10 8.14 12.15
C SER A 80 -9.14 8.23 13.69
N ALA A 81 -9.82 9.25 14.21
CA ALA A 81 -10.00 9.45 15.65
C ALA A 81 -11.11 8.58 16.25
N ALA A 82 -11.72 7.68 15.49
CA ALA A 82 -12.84 6.86 15.98
C ALA A 82 -12.36 5.75 16.92
N ASP A 83 -12.93 5.72 18.11
CA ASP A 83 -12.63 4.68 19.09
C ASP A 83 -13.54 3.44 18.96
N GLU A 84 -14.77 3.55 18.49
CA GLU A 84 -15.72 2.41 18.47
C GLU A 84 -16.54 2.27 17.17
N THR A 85 -16.78 3.34 16.42
CA THR A 85 -17.56 3.28 15.17
C THR A 85 -16.75 3.78 13.99
N PRO A 86 -16.67 3.01 12.87
CA PRO A 86 -15.97 3.46 11.69
C PRO A 86 -16.54 4.79 11.17
N ILE A 87 -15.69 5.78 10.99
CA ILE A 87 -16.08 7.06 10.40
C ILE A 87 -16.18 6.85 8.89
N THR A 88 -17.35 7.15 8.34
CA THR A 88 -17.56 7.05 6.88
C THR A 88 -17.38 8.39 6.18
N GLY A 89 -16.96 8.35 4.92
CA GLY A 89 -16.83 9.54 4.08
C GLY A 89 -15.67 10.45 4.48
N LEU A 90 -14.61 9.90 5.08
CA LEU A 90 -13.34 10.61 5.20
C LEU A 90 -12.75 10.90 3.82
N PRO A 91 -12.03 12.02 3.63
CA PRO A 91 -11.40 12.34 2.36
C PRO A 91 -10.25 11.40 2.05
N THR A 92 -9.91 11.29 0.77
CA THR A 92 -8.60 10.75 0.38
C THR A 92 -7.52 11.78 0.70
N ILE A 93 -6.48 11.36 1.40
CA ILE A 93 -5.35 12.22 1.77
C ILE A 93 -4.23 12.01 0.77
N VAL A 94 -3.77 13.09 0.15
CA VAL A 94 -2.59 13.07 -0.71
C VAL A 94 -1.35 13.32 0.15
N LEU A 95 -0.42 12.36 0.15
CA LEU A 95 0.84 12.42 0.90
C LEU A 95 2.02 12.55 -0.03
N TYR A 96 2.98 13.36 0.38
CA TYR A 96 4.23 13.55 -0.34
C TYR A 96 5.43 13.23 0.55
N SER A 97 6.36 12.41 0.06
CA SER A 97 7.68 12.24 0.67
C SER A 97 8.75 12.07 -0.39
N ALA A 98 10.02 12.11 0.01
CA ALA A 98 11.15 11.95 -0.91
C ALA A 98 11.39 10.48 -1.27
N ILE A 99 11.11 9.55 -0.35
CA ILE A 99 11.37 8.11 -0.49
C ILE A 99 10.39 7.33 0.38
N LEU A 100 10.10 6.09 0.02
CA LEU A 100 9.19 5.22 0.76
C LEU A 100 9.73 3.79 0.78
N ASP A 101 10.14 3.32 1.97
CA ASP A 101 10.72 1.99 2.18
C ASP A 101 9.72 0.98 2.72
N LYS A 102 8.65 1.48 3.37
CA LYS A 102 7.66 0.62 3.97
C LYS A 102 6.25 1.20 3.89
N ILE A 103 5.31 0.33 3.57
CA ILE A 103 3.87 0.61 3.54
C ILE A 103 3.17 -0.44 4.39
N GLU A 104 2.39 -0.01 5.35
CA GLU A 104 1.52 -0.89 6.14
C GLU A 104 0.10 -0.30 6.16
N ASN A 105 -0.88 -1.09 5.73
CA ASN A 105 -2.30 -0.76 5.85
C ASN A 105 -2.96 -1.80 6.75
N SER A 106 -3.41 -1.37 7.91
CA SER A 106 -4.12 -2.21 8.88
C SER A 106 -5.62 -1.90 8.96
N GLY A 107 -6.13 -1.12 8.02
CA GLY A 107 -7.54 -0.79 7.90
C GLY A 107 -8.22 -1.43 6.68
N ASP A 108 -9.44 -0.99 6.42
CA ASP A 108 -10.29 -1.42 5.31
C ASP A 108 -10.24 -0.46 4.12
N SER A 109 -9.38 0.55 4.17
CA SER A 109 -9.26 1.59 3.16
C SER A 109 -8.31 1.22 2.01
N LEU A 110 -8.28 2.10 1.03
CA LEU A 110 -7.39 2.03 -0.13
C LEU A 110 -6.15 2.90 0.09
N VAL A 111 -4.98 2.31 -0.08
CA VAL A 111 -3.69 3.02 -0.15
C VAL A 111 -3.13 2.85 -1.56
N ARG A 112 -3.00 3.96 -2.30
CA ARG A 112 -2.37 3.98 -3.62
C ARG A 112 -1.02 4.66 -3.55
N VAL A 113 -0.05 4.08 -4.22
CA VAL A 113 1.31 4.60 -4.31
C VAL A 113 1.67 4.78 -5.78
N PHE A 114 2.01 6.00 -6.16
CA PHE A 114 2.31 6.36 -7.54
C PHE A 114 3.79 6.66 -7.73
N LYS A 115 4.46 5.83 -8.53
CA LYS A 115 5.85 5.98 -8.95
C LYS A 115 6.79 6.31 -7.78
N PRO A 116 6.92 5.40 -6.79
CA PRO A 116 7.87 5.61 -5.70
C PRO A 116 9.29 5.73 -6.27
N ALA A 117 10.16 6.43 -5.56
CA ALA A 117 11.58 6.44 -5.88
C ALA A 117 12.14 5.01 -5.82
N HIS A 118 13.22 4.77 -6.54
CA HIS A 118 13.94 3.50 -6.43
C HIS A 118 14.45 3.29 -5.00
N VAL A 119 14.30 2.07 -4.51
CA VAL A 119 14.77 1.64 -3.18
C VAL A 119 15.38 0.24 -3.28
N ASP A 120 16.38 -0.03 -2.44
CA ASP A 120 16.98 -1.36 -2.35
C ASP A 120 15.96 -2.38 -1.82
N ASP A 121 15.25 -2.02 -0.74
CA ASP A 121 14.26 -2.87 -0.06
C ASP A 121 12.94 -2.13 0.12
N LEU A 122 11.84 -2.67 -0.42
CA LEU A 122 10.48 -2.18 -0.19
C LEU A 122 9.64 -3.22 0.56
N LYS A 123 9.12 -2.83 1.72
CA LYS A 123 8.20 -3.67 2.51
C LYS A 123 6.76 -3.22 2.35
N ILE A 124 5.87 -4.14 2.00
CA ILE A 124 4.44 -3.88 1.82
C ILE A 124 3.64 -4.88 2.66
N LYS A 125 2.81 -4.38 3.56
CA LYS A 125 2.04 -5.23 4.46
C LYS A 125 0.58 -4.79 4.50
N GLN A 126 -0.32 -5.68 4.14
CA GLN A 126 -1.76 -5.52 4.29
C GLN A 126 -2.26 -6.38 5.45
N ILE A 127 -3.00 -5.75 6.36
CA ILE A 127 -3.71 -6.39 7.47
C ILE A 127 -5.16 -5.94 7.38
N GLY A 128 -6.12 -6.86 7.45
CA GLY A 128 -7.54 -6.49 7.32
C GLY A 128 -8.06 -6.63 5.89
N ASN A 129 -9.09 -5.86 5.53
CA ASN A 129 -9.82 -6.03 4.27
C ASN A 129 -9.54 -4.93 3.24
N GLY A 130 -8.66 -3.98 3.57
CA GLY A 130 -8.29 -2.88 2.68
C GLY A 130 -7.44 -3.32 1.48
N LYS A 131 -7.00 -2.34 0.71
CA LYS A 131 -6.19 -2.57 -0.49
C LYS A 131 -4.93 -1.71 -0.46
N ILE A 132 -3.84 -2.27 -0.99
CA ILE A 132 -2.66 -1.49 -1.35
C ILE A 132 -2.41 -1.68 -2.84
N GLU A 133 -2.29 -0.58 -3.58
CA GLU A 133 -1.99 -0.56 -5.00
C GLU A 133 -0.71 0.26 -5.22
N VAL A 134 0.30 -0.35 -5.83
CA VAL A 134 1.58 0.32 -6.14
C VAL A 134 1.80 0.31 -7.63
N PHE A 135 1.87 1.49 -8.23
CA PHE A 135 2.04 1.70 -9.66
C PHE A 135 3.42 2.28 -9.96
N GLY A 136 4.15 1.68 -10.88
CA GLY A 136 5.49 2.12 -11.30
C GLY A 136 6.56 1.87 -10.24
N LEU A 137 6.42 0.77 -9.48
CA LEU A 137 7.40 0.29 -8.52
C LEU A 137 8.76 0.07 -9.19
N ASP A 138 9.83 0.49 -8.52
CA ASP A 138 11.22 0.24 -8.90
C ASP A 138 12.01 -0.09 -7.63
N ALA A 139 12.44 -1.35 -7.47
CA ALA A 139 13.18 -1.79 -6.29
C ALA A 139 14.12 -2.96 -6.62
N ASP A 140 15.14 -3.17 -5.79
CA ASP A 140 15.95 -4.37 -5.89
C ASP A 140 15.22 -5.56 -5.26
N TYR A 141 14.63 -5.35 -4.09
CA TYR A 141 13.90 -6.38 -3.37
C TYR A 141 12.54 -5.88 -2.87
N VAL A 142 11.51 -6.71 -3.03
CA VAL A 142 10.15 -6.46 -2.53
C VAL A 142 9.75 -7.56 -1.55
N ASP A 143 9.41 -7.22 -0.30
CA ASP A 143 8.75 -8.13 0.66
C ASP A 143 7.30 -7.68 0.83
N ALA A 144 6.38 -8.32 0.11
CA ALA A 144 4.97 -7.97 0.09
C ALA A 144 4.10 -9.09 0.67
N GLY A 145 3.17 -8.75 1.56
CA GLY A 145 2.33 -9.77 2.17
C GLY A 145 0.97 -9.30 2.67
N ILE A 146 0.03 -10.25 2.68
CA ILE A 146 -1.26 -10.13 3.34
C ILE A 146 -1.25 -11.10 4.53
N THR A 147 -1.43 -10.56 5.74
CA THR A 147 -1.27 -11.35 6.98
C THR A 147 -2.59 -11.73 7.64
N ALA A 148 -3.68 -11.03 7.32
CA ALA A 148 -5.01 -11.32 7.84
C ALA A 148 -6.09 -10.71 6.94
N GLY A 149 -7.34 -11.19 7.06
CA GLY A 149 -8.52 -10.63 6.40
C GLY A 149 -8.70 -11.06 4.93
N LYS A 150 -9.38 -10.20 4.17
CA LYS A 150 -9.68 -10.37 2.74
C LYS A 150 -9.03 -9.27 1.88
N GLY A 151 -8.02 -8.58 2.43
CA GLY A 151 -7.34 -7.48 1.77
C GLY A 151 -6.68 -7.91 0.45
N GLN A 152 -6.30 -6.93 -0.36
CA GLN A 152 -5.72 -7.13 -1.67
C GLN A 152 -4.43 -6.34 -1.83
N LEU A 153 -3.47 -6.90 -2.58
CA LEU A 153 -2.29 -6.19 -3.05
C LEU A 153 -2.27 -6.19 -4.57
N THR A 154 -2.01 -5.03 -5.19
CA THR A 154 -1.74 -4.90 -6.62
C THR A 154 -0.40 -4.19 -6.79
N LEU A 155 0.53 -4.84 -7.50
CA LEU A 155 1.90 -4.35 -7.66
C LEU A 155 2.26 -4.31 -9.15
N GLU A 156 2.62 -3.14 -9.66
CA GLU A 156 3.00 -2.92 -11.04
C GLU A 156 4.36 -2.20 -11.13
N GLY A 157 5.24 -2.63 -12.02
CA GLY A 157 6.55 -2.04 -12.23
C GLY A 157 7.65 -3.08 -12.43
N LYS A 158 8.79 -2.92 -11.75
CA LYS A 158 9.92 -3.83 -11.83
C LYS A 158 10.62 -4.00 -10.49
N ALA A 159 11.15 -5.20 -10.24
CA ALA A 159 12.08 -5.47 -9.16
C ALA A 159 13.00 -6.65 -9.56
N GLN A 160 14.16 -6.76 -8.93
CA GLN A 160 15.03 -7.92 -9.20
C GLN A 160 14.43 -9.16 -8.52
N LYS A 161 14.04 -9.05 -7.26
CA LYS A 161 13.53 -10.16 -6.47
C LYS A 161 12.29 -9.75 -5.69
N ALA A 162 11.36 -10.70 -5.54
CA ALA A 162 10.22 -10.50 -4.67
C ALA A 162 9.97 -11.72 -3.77
N LYS A 163 9.52 -11.43 -2.55
CA LYS A 163 8.94 -12.39 -1.63
C LYS A 163 7.49 -12.01 -1.41
N PHE A 164 6.59 -12.89 -1.81
CA PHE A 164 5.16 -12.74 -1.59
C PHE A 164 4.71 -13.68 -0.48
N LYS A 165 4.06 -13.14 0.55
CA LYS A 165 3.52 -13.94 1.66
C LYS A 165 2.02 -13.75 1.76
N ASN A 166 1.25 -14.80 1.52
CA ASN A 166 -0.20 -14.77 1.62
C ASN A 166 -0.70 -15.74 2.70
N VAL A 167 -1.16 -15.19 3.82
CA VAL A 167 -1.74 -15.94 4.96
C VAL A 167 -3.24 -15.68 5.06
N SER A 168 -3.85 -15.21 3.97
CA SER A 168 -5.23 -14.71 3.94
C SER A 168 -6.06 -15.39 2.85
N THR A 169 -7.25 -14.87 2.62
CA THR A 169 -8.12 -15.27 1.51
C THR A 169 -8.09 -14.31 0.33
N GLY A 170 -7.54 -13.09 0.51
CA GLY A 170 -7.42 -12.10 -0.55
C GLY A 170 -6.25 -12.37 -1.50
N PRO A 171 -6.28 -11.83 -2.73
CA PRO A 171 -5.26 -12.06 -3.73
C PRO A 171 -4.07 -11.09 -3.60
N ILE A 172 -2.90 -11.56 -4.04
CA ILE A 172 -1.75 -10.72 -4.39
C ILE A 172 -1.63 -10.74 -5.91
N ASP A 173 -1.88 -9.61 -6.55
CA ASP A 173 -1.70 -9.41 -7.98
C ASP A 173 -0.41 -8.65 -8.27
N ALA A 174 0.61 -9.39 -8.66
CA ALA A 174 1.89 -8.90 -9.16
C ALA A 174 2.13 -9.35 -10.61
N SER A 175 1.05 -9.54 -11.37
CA SER A 175 1.09 -9.96 -12.77
C SER A 175 1.80 -8.96 -13.68
N LYS A 176 1.79 -7.68 -13.30
CA LYS A 176 2.46 -6.58 -14.00
C LYS A 176 3.75 -6.11 -13.31
N LEU A 177 4.24 -6.85 -12.32
CA LEU A 177 5.53 -6.61 -11.69
C LEU A 177 6.58 -7.51 -12.33
N LEU A 178 7.45 -6.95 -13.18
CA LEU A 178 8.52 -7.67 -13.83
C LEU A 178 9.58 -8.06 -12.81
N LEU A 179 9.89 -9.36 -12.73
CA LEU A 179 10.81 -9.94 -11.74
C LEU A 179 11.82 -10.86 -12.42
N ASP A 180 13.05 -10.92 -11.87
CA ASP A 180 13.93 -12.05 -12.12
C ASP A 180 13.54 -13.26 -11.23
N GLN A 181 13.32 -13.03 -9.92
CA GLN A 181 13.03 -14.10 -8.99
C GLN A 181 11.81 -13.80 -8.12
N ALA A 182 10.92 -14.79 -7.97
CA ALA A 182 9.79 -14.74 -7.04
C ALA A 182 9.84 -15.91 -6.05
N ASN A 183 9.67 -15.60 -4.75
CA ASN A 183 9.45 -16.57 -3.69
C ASN A 183 8.03 -16.39 -3.14
N CYS A 184 7.15 -17.36 -3.39
CA CYS A 184 5.75 -17.32 -2.99
C CYS A 184 5.52 -18.21 -1.76
N PHE A 185 5.03 -17.61 -0.67
CA PHE A 185 4.67 -18.31 0.57
C PHE A 185 3.16 -18.23 0.75
N ILE A 186 2.46 -19.36 0.68
CA ILE A 186 1.00 -19.41 0.81
C ILE A 186 0.64 -20.28 2.01
N PHE A 187 -0.08 -19.69 2.98
CA PHE A 187 -0.62 -20.38 4.16
C PHE A 187 -2.13 -20.10 4.32
N GLY A 188 -2.84 -19.99 3.20
CA GLY A 188 -4.25 -19.65 3.13
C GLY A 188 -4.88 -20.14 1.84
N THR A 189 -5.99 -19.50 1.46
CA THR A 189 -6.73 -19.78 0.22
C THR A 189 -6.56 -18.70 -0.85
N GLY A 190 -5.94 -17.56 -0.50
CA GLY A 190 -5.69 -16.46 -1.42
C GLY A 190 -4.63 -16.83 -2.46
N ASN A 191 -4.84 -16.35 -3.68
CA ASN A 191 -3.94 -16.62 -4.80
C ASN A 191 -2.80 -15.59 -4.87
N ILE A 192 -1.73 -15.95 -5.59
CA ILE A 192 -0.64 -15.05 -5.96
C ILE A 192 -0.49 -15.11 -7.47
N ASP A 193 -0.61 -13.97 -8.14
CA ASP A 193 -0.27 -13.79 -9.54
C ASP A 193 1.10 -13.12 -9.62
N CYS A 194 2.02 -13.60 -10.46
CA CYS A 194 3.38 -13.07 -10.54
C CYS A 194 3.99 -13.21 -11.94
N HIS A 195 5.08 -12.46 -12.20
CA HIS A 195 5.72 -12.40 -13.51
C HIS A 195 7.26 -12.62 -13.42
N PRO A 196 7.75 -13.74 -12.86
CA PRO A 196 9.17 -14.02 -12.75
C PRO A 196 9.73 -14.63 -14.04
N SER A 197 10.81 -14.09 -14.58
CA SER A 197 11.50 -14.61 -15.76
C SER A 197 12.55 -15.68 -15.45
N GLY A 198 13.29 -15.53 -14.35
CA GLY A 198 14.39 -16.43 -13.98
C GLY A 198 13.93 -17.57 -13.09
N GLN A 199 13.45 -17.29 -11.87
CA GLN A 199 13.12 -18.33 -10.91
C GLN A 199 11.83 -18.10 -10.14
N LEU A 200 11.01 -19.16 -10.04
CA LEU A 200 9.82 -19.21 -9.17
C LEU A 200 10.00 -20.30 -8.12
N ARG A 201 9.96 -19.92 -6.84
CA ARG A 201 9.94 -20.85 -5.69
C ARG A 201 8.63 -20.72 -4.95
N ILE A 202 8.02 -21.84 -4.61
CA ILE A 202 6.72 -21.90 -3.94
C ILE A 202 6.87 -22.74 -2.67
N TYR A 203 6.35 -22.22 -1.56
CA TYR A 203 6.36 -22.82 -0.24
C TYR A 203 4.99 -22.61 0.44
N GLY A 204 4.69 -23.44 1.42
CA GLY A 204 3.53 -23.24 2.27
C GLY A 204 2.60 -24.44 2.32
N ALA A 205 1.41 -24.22 2.88
CA ALA A 205 0.36 -25.22 2.99
C ALA A 205 -1.00 -24.53 2.85
N GLY A 206 -1.88 -25.06 1.99
CA GLY A 206 -3.19 -24.47 1.75
C GLY A 206 -3.74 -24.82 0.38
N SER A 207 -4.85 -24.18 0.01
CA SER A 207 -5.50 -24.38 -1.28
C SER A 207 -5.34 -23.20 -2.26
N GLY A 208 -4.62 -22.15 -1.86
CA GLY A 208 -4.28 -21.03 -2.73
C GLY A 208 -3.41 -21.47 -3.90
N LYS A 209 -3.46 -20.72 -4.99
CA LYS A 209 -2.77 -21.03 -6.25
C LYS A 209 -1.75 -19.94 -6.57
N VAL A 210 -0.68 -20.32 -7.26
CA VAL A 210 0.27 -19.38 -7.86
C VAL A 210 0.05 -19.40 -9.37
N TYR A 211 -0.22 -18.21 -9.93
CA TYR A 211 -0.31 -18.03 -11.38
C TYR A 211 0.92 -17.28 -11.87
N TYR A 212 1.55 -17.78 -12.92
CA TYR A 212 2.72 -17.11 -13.51
C TYR A 212 2.46 -16.73 -14.97
N HIS A 213 2.75 -15.47 -15.32
CA HIS A 213 2.43 -14.87 -16.62
C HIS A 213 3.54 -15.01 -17.66
N VAL A 214 4.73 -15.42 -17.24
CA VAL A 214 5.82 -15.83 -18.13
C VAL A 214 6.40 -17.13 -17.60
N LYS A 215 6.88 -18.00 -18.48
CA LYS A 215 7.49 -19.28 -18.06
C LYS A 215 8.86 -19.00 -17.43
N PRO A 216 9.04 -19.21 -16.12
CA PRO A 216 10.33 -19.01 -15.47
C PRO A 216 11.35 -20.04 -15.94
N GLY A 217 12.63 -19.66 -15.97
CA GLY A 217 13.72 -20.59 -16.27
C GLY A 217 13.79 -21.79 -15.32
N LYS A 218 13.38 -21.58 -14.04
CA LYS A 218 13.30 -22.64 -13.02
C LYS A 218 12.09 -22.48 -12.14
N ILE A 219 11.33 -23.57 -11.96
CA ILE A 219 10.21 -23.64 -11.01
C ILE A 219 10.54 -24.70 -9.95
N SER A 220 10.36 -24.32 -8.67
CA SER A 220 10.48 -25.25 -7.54
C SER A 220 9.26 -25.09 -6.65
N ASN A 221 8.42 -26.11 -6.56
CA ASN A 221 7.25 -26.14 -5.70
C ASN A 221 7.47 -27.14 -4.55
N ARG A 222 7.49 -26.62 -3.33
CA ARG A 222 7.57 -27.39 -2.07
C ARG A 222 6.33 -27.15 -1.19
N GLY A 223 5.26 -26.63 -1.77
CA GLY A 223 4.00 -26.39 -1.07
C GLY A 223 3.15 -27.67 -0.96
N ILE A 224 2.46 -27.82 0.15
CA ILE A 224 1.46 -28.88 0.37
C ILE A 224 0.08 -28.32 0.00
N GLY A 225 -0.57 -28.89 -1.03
CA GLY A 225 -1.86 -28.41 -1.56
C GLY A 225 -1.76 -27.20 -2.48
N VAL A 226 -0.67 -26.44 -2.43
CA VAL A 226 -0.44 -25.26 -3.29
C VAL A 226 0.03 -25.72 -4.67
N LYS A 227 -0.63 -25.22 -5.73
CA LYS A 227 -0.30 -25.54 -7.12
C LYS A 227 0.08 -24.30 -7.91
N ALA A 228 0.96 -24.47 -8.90
CA ALA A 228 1.35 -23.41 -9.85
C ALA A 228 0.76 -23.67 -11.22
N TYR A 229 0.29 -22.61 -11.86
CA TYR A 229 -0.33 -22.66 -13.19
C TYR A 229 0.24 -21.55 -14.09
N PRO A 230 0.53 -21.85 -15.35
CA PRO A 230 0.76 -20.80 -16.33
C PRO A 230 -0.55 -20.07 -16.63
N VAL A 231 -0.46 -18.77 -16.84
CA VAL A 231 -1.55 -18.00 -17.45
C VAL A 231 -1.30 -17.99 -18.95
N GLU A 232 -2.19 -18.62 -19.71
CA GLU A 232 -2.16 -18.55 -21.18
C GLU A 232 -2.57 -17.14 -21.61
N GLU A 233 -1.68 -16.41 -22.28
CA GLU A 233 -2.08 -15.21 -23.00
C GLU A 233 -3.11 -15.63 -24.06
N LYS A 234 -4.36 -15.22 -23.84
CA LYS A 234 -5.33 -15.28 -24.92
C LYS A 234 -4.78 -14.39 -26.04
N SER A 235 -4.26 -15.03 -27.09
CA SER A 235 -3.92 -14.32 -28.31
C SER A 235 -5.12 -13.45 -28.70
N LYS A 236 -4.96 -12.13 -28.61
CA LYS A 236 -5.97 -11.23 -29.20
C LYS A 236 -6.10 -11.57 -30.68
N PRO A 237 -7.35 -11.73 -31.16
CA PRO A 237 -7.62 -11.89 -32.58
C PRO A 237 -7.20 -10.65 -33.37
#